data_bad728f128bce4f78cb534439ee1a04f
#
_entry.id   bad728f128bce4f78cb534439ee1a04f
#
_cell.length_a   1.000
_cell.length_b   1.000
_cell.length_c   1.000
_cell.angle_alpha   90.00
_cell.angle_beta   90.00
_cell.angle_gamma   90.00
#
_symmetry.space_group_name_H-M   'P 1'
#
loop_
_entity.id
_entity.type
_entity.pdbx_description
1 polymer ?
#
loop_
_entity_poly.entity_id
_entity_poly.type
_entity_poly.pdbx_seq_one_letter_code
_entity_poly.pdbx_strand_id
1 'polypeptide(L)'
;MKLLSAFSEKKQSMKRKLFGYMFLLAVLLLVLVFAGLLLIGQFTGIKQKTYETLEFQADVFERQIDAHIDGLAVMGIQLSSDATTAIENYLADSRIAFSDLNNSEKNVSDVQEALFDILKHKLMETDCSGAFIVLDASVNTSVENAAQSRTGLYLQHSSLDSSDNGILLYRGLSDLGKKHGVMPHRKWRLEFSTDLFPNYAQLIKGSELPLQCSYRISDVFTLTGTSERAVLFTLPIIGDDGAIYGLCGFEISESYFKHVFSQPTNLDHVVFAVNSGSDGIKNAADSFSCGIANGYYLAPKGEFTTSSFGNGLTLFEGNSTSYIGVTKQIKLCKDDCDFSISVLIPKQDYNSWSANNTVRIILLMLLLVTATVGCCFYFSRRFLLPIKRGLEQIKHKEYGGYSNVTEIDDLFAFLAEQDRIAEAHFAEMESQKATMQSTLDQMSSENSEAKQEIARLAYSRKNEVDPYDYEQFLSGVKTLTQMERTVFDHYLAGKSVKEIVELVGIKESTVRFHNRNIYSKLGVNSLKQLLMFAAIMKRDEEGGDIK
;
A
#
# COMPACT_ATOMS: atom_id res chain seq x y z
N MET A 1 -34.45 -14.75 39.66
CA MET A 1 -34.84 -15.22 41.01
C MET A 1 -35.80 -16.43 41.01
N LYS A 2 -36.81 -16.54 40.15
CA LYS A 2 -37.74 -17.73 40.11
C LYS A 2 -37.07 -19.07 39.71
N LEU A 3 -35.96 -19.08 38.97
CA LEU A 3 -35.22 -20.31 38.63
C LEU A 3 -34.38 -20.85 39.79
N LEU A 4 -33.90 -19.98 40.69
CA LEU A 4 -33.15 -20.37 41.89
C LEU A 4 -34.07 -20.92 43.01
N SER A 5 -35.32 -20.44 43.13
CA SER A 5 -36.30 -20.94 44.10
C SER A 5 -36.84 -22.31 43.72
N ALA A 6 -36.99 -22.62 42.43
CA ALA A 6 -37.46 -23.93 41.95
C ALA A 6 -36.47 -25.07 42.21
N PHE A 7 -35.17 -24.76 42.39
CA PHE A 7 -34.13 -25.75 42.73
C PHE A 7 -34.04 -26.03 44.24
N SER A 8 -34.66 -25.19 45.10
CA SER A 8 -34.53 -25.26 46.57
C SER A 8 -35.52 -26.23 47.24
N GLU A 9 -36.72 -26.47 46.66
CA GLU A 9 -37.80 -27.15 47.36
C GLU A 9 -37.96 -28.66 47.15
N LYS A 10 -37.32 -29.27 46.17
CA LYS A 10 -37.34 -30.72 45.97
C LYS A 10 -36.16 -31.39 46.67
N LYS A 11 -36.45 -32.42 47.53
CA LYS A 11 -35.46 -33.35 48.08
C LYS A 11 -34.67 -34.01 46.93
N GLN A 12 -33.64 -33.31 46.43
CA GLN A 12 -32.72 -33.81 45.41
C GLN A 12 -31.46 -34.33 46.09
N SER A 13 -30.90 -35.41 45.55
CA SER A 13 -29.60 -35.93 45.97
C SER A 13 -28.55 -34.79 45.99
N MET A 14 -27.75 -34.72 47.04
CA MET A 14 -26.65 -33.75 47.20
C MET A 14 -25.75 -33.66 45.93
N LYS A 15 -25.58 -34.80 45.26
CA LYS A 15 -24.91 -34.90 43.97
C LYS A 15 -25.58 -34.03 42.88
N ARG A 16 -26.91 -34.04 42.79
CA ARG A 16 -27.66 -33.24 41.80
C ARG A 16 -27.63 -31.75 42.14
N LYS A 17 -27.73 -31.41 43.42
CA LYS A 17 -27.66 -30.00 43.87
C LYS A 17 -26.27 -29.41 43.61
N LEU A 18 -25.19 -30.10 43.99
CA LEU A 18 -23.83 -29.63 43.77
C LEU A 18 -23.48 -29.56 42.29
N PHE A 19 -23.84 -30.57 41.49
CA PHE A 19 -23.68 -30.51 40.04
C PHE A 19 -24.44 -29.33 39.45
N GLY A 20 -25.68 -29.07 39.90
CA GLY A 20 -26.50 -27.94 39.48
C GLY A 20 -25.83 -26.58 39.79
N TYR A 21 -25.29 -26.43 41.03
CA TYR A 21 -24.56 -25.19 41.39
C TYR A 21 -23.25 -25.03 40.62
N MET A 22 -22.46 -26.09 40.44
CA MET A 22 -21.25 -26.05 39.66
C MET A 22 -21.53 -25.75 38.18
N PHE A 23 -22.59 -26.36 37.64
CA PHE A 23 -23.03 -26.10 36.27
C PHE A 23 -23.53 -24.66 36.10
N LEU A 24 -24.31 -24.16 37.07
CA LEU A 24 -24.77 -22.76 37.06
C LEU A 24 -23.61 -21.78 37.13
N LEU A 25 -22.62 -22.03 38.00
CA LEU A 25 -21.41 -21.23 38.14
C LEU A 25 -20.58 -21.23 36.82
N ALA A 26 -20.46 -22.42 36.22
CA ALA A 26 -19.77 -22.58 34.96
C ALA A 26 -20.48 -21.85 33.81
N VAL A 27 -21.80 -21.93 33.74
CA VAL A 27 -22.62 -21.18 32.77
C VAL A 27 -22.48 -19.67 33.01
N LEU A 28 -22.47 -19.21 34.26
CA LEU A 28 -22.28 -17.80 34.59
C LEU A 28 -20.92 -17.29 34.17
N LEU A 29 -19.85 -18.07 34.43
CA LEU A 29 -18.49 -17.74 33.96
C LEU A 29 -18.42 -17.70 32.44
N LEU A 30 -19.06 -18.63 31.75
CA LEU A 30 -19.12 -18.71 30.32
C LEU A 30 -19.87 -17.51 29.70
N VAL A 31 -20.98 -17.09 30.33
CA VAL A 31 -21.72 -15.87 29.96
C VAL A 31 -20.86 -14.61 30.19
N LEU A 32 -20.09 -14.55 31.29
CA LEU A 32 -19.18 -13.46 31.58
C LEU A 32 -18.04 -13.38 30.56
N VAL A 33 -17.45 -14.51 30.17
CA VAL A 33 -16.42 -14.57 29.12
C VAL A 33 -17.02 -14.16 27.78
N PHE A 34 -18.21 -14.64 27.45
CA PHE A 34 -18.89 -14.24 26.21
C PHE A 34 -19.24 -12.76 26.19
N ALA A 35 -19.77 -12.22 27.30
CA ALA A 35 -20.02 -10.79 27.45
C ALA A 35 -18.73 -9.97 27.34
N GLY A 36 -17.62 -10.45 27.92
CA GLY A 36 -16.30 -9.85 27.78
C GLY A 36 -15.81 -9.83 26.33
N LEU A 37 -15.97 -10.94 25.59
CA LEU A 37 -15.62 -11.02 24.16
C LEU A 37 -16.49 -10.09 23.31
N LEU A 38 -17.77 -9.91 23.65
CA LEU A 38 -18.65 -8.94 23.00
C LEU A 38 -18.21 -7.51 23.29
N LEU A 39 -17.85 -7.19 24.54
CA LEU A 39 -17.40 -5.86 24.96
C LEU A 39 -16.05 -5.49 24.32
N ILE A 40 -15.15 -6.45 24.14
CA ILE A 40 -13.87 -6.26 23.44
C ILE A 40 -14.06 -6.13 21.92
N GLY A 41 -15.29 -6.28 21.42
CA GLY A 41 -15.60 -6.10 19.99
C GLY A 41 -15.07 -7.21 19.08
N GLN A 42 -14.74 -8.38 19.62
CA GLN A 42 -14.23 -9.51 18.82
C GLN A 42 -15.24 -9.99 17.76
N PHE A 43 -16.54 -9.80 17.99
CA PHE A 43 -17.59 -10.13 17.01
C PHE A 43 -17.95 -8.98 16.09
N THR A 44 -17.74 -7.73 16.53
CA THR A 44 -18.04 -6.50 15.77
C THR A 44 -16.78 -5.87 15.15
N GLY A 45 -15.59 -6.27 15.63
CA GLY A 45 -14.33 -5.63 15.29
C GLY A 45 -13.74 -6.00 13.92
N ILE A 46 -14.31 -6.99 13.19
CA ILE A 46 -13.77 -7.37 11.88
C ILE A 46 -13.89 -6.19 10.91
N LYS A 47 -15.04 -5.53 10.87
CA LYS A 47 -15.22 -4.34 10.02
C LYS A 47 -14.25 -3.23 10.39
N GLN A 48 -14.09 -2.98 11.68
CA GLN A 48 -13.18 -1.95 12.18
C GLN A 48 -11.72 -2.30 11.86
N LYS A 49 -11.29 -3.54 12.13
CA LYS A 49 -9.94 -3.99 11.76
C LYS A 49 -9.69 -3.92 10.26
N THR A 50 -10.68 -4.32 9.45
CA THR A 50 -10.57 -4.22 7.99
C THR A 50 -10.43 -2.76 7.58
N TYR A 51 -11.25 -1.87 8.14
CA TYR A 51 -11.15 -0.44 7.90
C TYR A 51 -9.75 0.09 8.24
N GLU A 52 -9.28 -0.12 9.47
CA GLU A 52 -7.96 0.35 9.92
C GLU A 52 -6.82 -0.19 9.05
N THR A 53 -6.93 -1.46 8.63
CA THR A 53 -5.92 -2.07 7.76
C THR A 53 -5.94 -1.44 6.36
N LEU A 54 -7.12 -1.28 5.77
CA LEU A 54 -7.26 -0.68 4.43
C LEU A 54 -6.94 0.82 4.45
N GLU A 55 -7.32 1.53 5.51
CA GLU A 55 -6.97 2.94 5.71
C GLU A 55 -5.46 3.13 5.79
N PHE A 56 -4.77 2.29 6.57
CA PHE A 56 -3.31 2.32 6.63
C PHE A 56 -2.66 2.06 5.26
N GLN A 57 -3.18 1.08 4.51
CA GLN A 57 -2.70 0.81 3.14
C GLN A 57 -2.98 1.99 2.21
N ALA A 58 -4.14 2.64 2.37
CA ALA A 58 -4.48 3.83 1.62
C ALA A 58 -3.55 5.01 1.94
N ASP A 59 -3.17 5.21 3.22
CA ASP A 59 -2.21 6.24 3.63
C ASP A 59 -0.82 6.00 3.02
N VAL A 60 -0.40 4.74 2.95
CA VAL A 60 0.89 4.39 2.33
C VAL A 60 0.86 4.64 0.83
N PHE A 61 -0.22 4.22 0.19
CA PHE A 61 -0.40 4.38 -1.25
C PHE A 61 -0.55 5.86 -1.64
N GLU A 62 -1.33 6.64 -0.87
CA GLU A 62 -1.46 8.09 -1.03
C GLU A 62 -0.09 8.76 -1.05
N ARG A 63 0.74 8.51 -0.04
CA ARG A 63 2.08 9.09 0.03
C ARG A 63 2.99 8.70 -1.14
N GLN A 64 2.82 7.52 -1.70
CA GLN A 64 3.59 7.10 -2.88
C GLN A 64 3.12 7.86 -4.13
N ILE A 65 1.81 8.02 -4.30
CA ILE A 65 1.23 8.78 -5.40
C ILE A 65 1.62 10.25 -5.29
N ASP A 66 1.48 10.86 -4.11
CA ASP A 66 1.86 12.25 -3.87
C ASP A 66 3.36 12.48 -4.15
N ALA A 67 4.22 11.61 -3.64
CA ALA A 67 5.66 11.71 -3.89
C ALA A 67 6.02 11.58 -5.38
N HIS A 68 5.29 10.75 -6.10
CA HIS A 68 5.47 10.59 -7.54
C HIS A 68 5.00 11.83 -8.31
N ILE A 69 3.83 12.37 -7.96
CA ILE A 69 3.29 13.61 -8.56
C ILE A 69 4.24 14.79 -8.29
N ASP A 70 4.73 14.91 -7.07
CA ASP A 70 5.72 15.94 -6.71
C ASP A 70 7.00 15.80 -7.54
N GLY A 71 7.47 14.57 -7.74
CA GLY A 71 8.61 14.26 -8.62
C GLY A 71 8.35 14.70 -10.06
N LEU A 72 7.21 14.35 -10.62
CA LEU A 72 6.80 14.76 -11.96
C LEU A 72 6.67 16.28 -12.07
N ALA A 73 6.15 16.95 -11.05
CA ALA A 73 6.02 18.41 -11.05
C ALA A 73 7.38 19.09 -11.09
N VAL A 74 8.35 18.64 -10.29
CA VAL A 74 9.72 19.18 -10.29
C VAL A 74 10.37 18.97 -11.65
N MET A 75 10.30 17.75 -12.17
CA MET A 75 10.92 17.43 -13.48
C MET A 75 10.22 18.14 -14.64
N GLY A 76 8.90 18.30 -14.54
CA GLY A 76 8.10 19.03 -15.53
C GLY A 76 8.43 20.52 -15.58
N ILE A 77 8.63 21.16 -14.42
CA ILE A 77 9.08 22.55 -14.33
C ILE A 77 10.47 22.72 -14.96
N GLN A 78 11.38 21.79 -14.69
CA GLN A 78 12.69 21.80 -15.30
C GLN A 78 12.60 21.61 -16.82
N LEU A 79 11.79 20.64 -17.27
CA LEU A 79 11.58 20.40 -18.70
C LEU A 79 11.00 21.65 -19.38
N SER A 80 10.02 22.31 -18.76
CA SER A 80 9.44 23.56 -19.26
C SER A 80 10.51 24.67 -19.39
N SER A 81 11.32 24.87 -18.35
CA SER A 81 12.38 25.86 -18.33
C SER A 81 13.48 25.59 -19.37
N ASP A 82 13.93 24.31 -19.44
CA ASP A 82 14.96 23.90 -20.39
C ASP A 82 14.47 24.05 -21.84
N ALA A 83 13.20 23.66 -22.08
CA ALA A 83 12.57 23.84 -23.40
C ALA A 83 12.38 25.30 -23.76
N THR A 84 11.93 26.15 -22.82
CA THR A 84 11.84 27.62 -23.03
C THR A 84 13.18 28.17 -23.46
N THR A 85 14.25 27.89 -22.70
CA THR A 85 15.60 28.38 -23.00
C THR A 85 16.08 27.93 -24.38
N ALA A 86 15.86 26.67 -24.74
CA ALA A 86 16.24 26.13 -26.03
C ALA A 86 15.48 26.79 -27.20
N ILE A 87 14.16 26.99 -27.02
CA ILE A 87 13.32 27.66 -28.02
C ILE A 87 13.77 29.10 -28.19
N GLU A 88 13.93 29.88 -27.12
CA GLU A 88 14.32 31.28 -27.17
C GLU A 88 15.71 31.49 -27.77
N ASN A 89 16.67 30.64 -27.42
CA ASN A 89 18.01 30.66 -28.05
C ASN A 89 17.91 30.44 -29.56
N TYR A 90 17.13 29.43 -30.00
CA TYR A 90 16.93 29.19 -31.41
C TYR A 90 16.26 30.36 -32.13
N LEU A 91 15.20 30.94 -31.54
CA LEU A 91 14.51 32.08 -32.12
C LEU A 91 15.42 33.31 -32.22
N ALA A 92 16.22 33.57 -31.21
CA ALA A 92 17.21 34.67 -31.18
C ALA A 92 18.33 34.47 -32.24
N ASP A 93 18.91 33.28 -32.29
CA ASP A 93 20.00 32.95 -33.23
C ASP A 93 19.51 33.01 -34.68
N SER A 94 18.30 32.49 -34.92
CA SER A 94 17.68 32.48 -36.26
C SER A 94 17.05 33.82 -36.64
N ARG A 95 16.87 34.73 -35.66
CA ARG A 95 16.20 36.04 -35.81
C ARG A 95 14.77 35.92 -36.37
N ILE A 96 14.00 34.96 -35.84
CA ILE A 96 12.61 34.72 -36.24
C ILE A 96 11.70 34.83 -35.01
N ALA A 97 10.41 35.05 -35.25
CA ALA A 97 9.37 34.96 -34.22
C ALA A 97 8.91 33.50 -34.10
N PHE A 98 8.30 33.16 -32.96
CA PHE A 98 7.73 31.83 -32.75
C PHE A 98 6.65 31.46 -33.77
N SER A 99 5.87 32.46 -34.24
CA SER A 99 4.89 32.29 -35.31
C SER A 99 5.48 31.78 -36.64
N ASP A 100 6.76 32.07 -36.89
CA ASP A 100 7.45 31.70 -38.13
C ASP A 100 7.85 30.20 -38.17
N LEU A 101 7.58 29.46 -37.08
CA LEU A 101 7.63 28.01 -37.06
C LEU A 101 6.54 27.40 -37.91
N ASN A 102 5.37 28.07 -37.99
CA ASN A 102 4.25 27.58 -38.80
C ASN A 102 4.64 27.54 -40.28
N ASN A 103 4.29 26.45 -40.95
CA ASN A 103 4.57 26.20 -42.37
C ASN A 103 6.07 26.18 -42.73
N SER A 104 6.96 26.02 -41.78
CA SER A 104 8.39 25.94 -41.99
C SER A 104 8.95 24.61 -41.47
N GLU A 105 9.06 23.63 -42.37
CA GLU A 105 9.65 22.33 -42.06
C GLU A 105 11.07 22.49 -41.48
N LYS A 106 11.88 23.41 -42.03
CA LYS A 106 13.23 23.65 -41.58
C LYS A 106 13.24 24.16 -40.13
N ASN A 107 12.50 25.24 -39.83
CA ASN A 107 12.50 25.83 -38.49
C ASN A 107 11.95 24.83 -37.44
N VAL A 108 10.92 24.07 -37.81
CA VAL A 108 10.37 23.02 -36.94
C VAL A 108 11.41 21.92 -36.70
N SER A 109 12.16 21.50 -37.75
CA SER A 109 13.20 20.49 -37.61
C SER A 109 14.33 20.98 -36.70
N ASP A 110 14.78 22.22 -36.89
CA ASP A 110 15.86 22.78 -36.09
C ASP A 110 15.46 22.95 -34.60
N VAL A 111 14.23 23.39 -34.33
CA VAL A 111 13.71 23.48 -32.94
C VAL A 111 13.55 22.09 -32.35
N GLN A 112 13.00 21.10 -33.07
CA GLN A 112 12.90 19.73 -32.57
C GLN A 112 14.28 19.13 -32.30
N GLU A 113 15.29 19.43 -33.11
CA GLU A 113 16.68 19.03 -32.87
C GLU A 113 17.21 19.60 -31.56
N ALA A 114 16.99 20.90 -31.30
CA ALA A 114 17.42 21.54 -30.06
C ALA A 114 16.71 20.97 -28.81
N LEU A 115 15.46 20.50 -28.94
CA LEU A 115 14.65 19.93 -27.86
C LEU A 115 14.86 18.44 -27.65
N PHE A 116 15.41 17.72 -28.64
CA PHE A 116 15.44 16.26 -28.65
C PHE A 116 16.25 15.69 -27.49
N ASP A 117 17.47 16.16 -27.30
CA ASP A 117 18.32 15.65 -26.24
C ASP A 117 17.83 16.06 -24.86
N ILE A 118 17.23 17.26 -24.73
CA ILE A 118 16.58 17.71 -23.50
C ILE A 118 15.47 16.74 -23.12
N LEU A 119 14.55 16.46 -24.05
CA LEU A 119 13.42 15.56 -23.82
C LEU A 119 13.86 14.13 -23.52
N LYS A 120 14.84 13.63 -24.30
CA LYS A 120 15.40 12.29 -24.11
C LYS A 120 16.05 12.15 -22.74
N HIS A 121 16.79 13.15 -22.31
CA HIS A 121 17.42 13.14 -20.99
C HIS A 121 16.38 13.16 -19.88
N LYS A 122 15.39 14.03 -19.99
CA LYS A 122 14.28 14.11 -19.02
C LYS A 122 13.46 12.82 -18.96
N LEU A 123 13.21 12.15 -20.07
CA LEU A 123 12.57 10.84 -20.09
C LEU A 123 13.36 9.79 -19.31
N MET A 124 14.70 9.83 -19.41
CA MET A 124 15.56 8.87 -18.72
C MET A 124 15.73 9.17 -17.22
N GLU A 125 15.57 10.43 -16.82
CA GLU A 125 15.72 10.86 -15.43
C GLU A 125 14.41 10.78 -14.62
N THR A 126 13.28 10.73 -15.32
CA THR A 126 11.95 10.83 -14.69
C THR A 126 11.28 9.46 -14.61
N ASP A 127 10.63 9.20 -13.50
CA ASP A 127 9.82 7.99 -13.31
C ASP A 127 8.51 8.09 -14.09
N CYS A 128 8.56 7.82 -15.40
CA CYS A 128 7.41 7.91 -16.32
C CYS A 128 7.52 6.87 -17.44
N SER A 129 6.45 6.66 -18.22
CA SER A 129 6.45 5.79 -19.40
C SER A 129 6.82 6.54 -20.69
N GLY A 130 6.61 7.86 -20.70
CA GLY A 130 6.90 8.70 -21.85
C GLY A 130 7.04 10.16 -21.44
N ALA A 131 7.66 10.96 -22.30
CA ALA A 131 7.79 12.39 -22.16
C ALA A 131 7.50 13.10 -23.49
N PHE A 132 6.94 14.28 -23.43
CA PHE A 132 6.55 15.03 -24.62
C PHE A 132 6.77 16.53 -24.48
N ILE A 133 6.99 17.14 -25.63
CA ILE A 133 6.94 18.59 -25.86
C ILE A 133 6.04 18.82 -27.06
N VAL A 134 5.03 19.64 -26.92
CA VAL A 134 4.10 20.03 -27.99
C VAL A 134 4.21 21.53 -28.17
N LEU A 135 4.56 21.98 -29.35
CA LEU A 135 4.66 23.39 -29.69
C LEU A 135 3.32 23.88 -30.27
N ASP A 136 2.88 25.09 -29.94
CA ASP A 136 1.67 25.68 -30.52
C ASP A 136 1.94 26.17 -31.96
N ALA A 137 2.52 25.30 -32.74
CA ALA A 137 2.85 25.48 -34.15
C ALA A 137 2.53 24.22 -34.94
N SER A 138 2.34 24.32 -36.26
CA SER A 138 2.12 23.20 -37.17
C SER A 138 3.04 23.27 -38.37
N VAL A 139 3.53 22.13 -38.84
CA VAL A 139 4.37 22.02 -40.05
C VAL A 139 3.63 22.52 -41.29
N ASN A 140 2.33 22.31 -41.35
CA ASN A 140 1.50 22.75 -42.47
C ASN A 140 0.08 23.14 -42.00
N THR A 141 -0.19 24.44 -42.01
CA THR A 141 -1.51 24.99 -41.62
C THR A 141 -2.56 24.94 -42.74
N SER A 142 -2.18 24.50 -43.95
CA SER A 142 -3.08 24.44 -45.12
C SER A 142 -3.81 23.11 -45.28
N VAL A 143 -3.49 22.10 -44.48
CA VAL A 143 -4.13 20.79 -44.55
C VAL A 143 -5.46 20.79 -43.80
N GLU A 144 -6.37 19.90 -44.20
CA GLU A 144 -7.60 19.63 -43.48
C GLU A 144 -7.27 19.20 -42.05
N ASN A 145 -7.94 19.77 -41.04
CA ASN A 145 -7.69 19.57 -39.60
C ASN A 145 -6.37 20.18 -39.07
N ALA A 146 -5.69 21.07 -39.78
CA ALA A 146 -4.51 21.78 -39.28
C ALA A 146 -4.75 22.53 -37.97
N ALA A 147 -5.98 23.00 -37.74
CA ALA A 147 -6.37 23.65 -36.49
C ALA A 147 -6.22 22.73 -35.26
N GLN A 148 -6.29 21.42 -35.45
CA GLN A 148 -6.16 20.40 -34.40
C GLN A 148 -4.79 19.71 -34.42
N SER A 149 -3.87 20.11 -35.30
CA SER A 149 -2.56 19.50 -35.42
C SER A 149 -1.47 20.40 -34.85
N ARG A 150 -0.57 19.83 -34.06
CA ARG A 150 0.55 20.54 -33.43
C ARG A 150 1.83 19.74 -33.58
N THR A 151 2.91 20.44 -33.88
CA THR A 151 4.23 19.83 -33.97
C THR A 151 4.87 19.65 -32.61
N GLY A 152 5.86 18.77 -32.51
CA GLY A 152 6.62 18.55 -31.29
C GLY A 152 7.29 17.19 -31.25
N LEU A 153 7.66 16.74 -30.06
CA LEU A 153 8.36 15.49 -29.81
C LEU A 153 7.62 14.68 -28.75
N TYR A 154 7.47 13.38 -28.97
CA TYR A 154 6.95 12.46 -27.96
C TYR A 154 7.77 11.18 -27.98
N LEU A 155 8.48 10.97 -26.90
CA LEU A 155 9.35 9.82 -26.67
C LEU A 155 8.72 8.91 -25.64
N GLN A 156 8.77 7.60 -25.86
CA GLN A 156 8.25 6.58 -24.95
C GLN A 156 9.31 5.52 -24.70
N HIS A 157 9.33 4.94 -23.50
CA HIS A 157 10.10 3.73 -23.24
C HIS A 157 9.54 2.55 -24.05
N SER A 158 10.43 1.79 -24.70
CA SER A 158 10.05 0.60 -25.49
C SER A 158 9.61 -0.57 -24.62
N SER A 159 10.15 -0.65 -23.41
CA SER A 159 9.85 -1.66 -22.40
C SER A 159 10.01 -1.06 -21.01
N LEU A 160 9.21 -1.54 -20.08
CA LEU A 160 9.33 -1.19 -18.65
C LEU A 160 10.33 -2.11 -17.93
N ASP A 161 10.73 -3.21 -18.56
CA ASP A 161 11.75 -4.10 -18.04
C ASP A 161 13.15 -3.54 -18.39
N SER A 162 13.88 -3.23 -17.37
CA SER A 162 15.13 -2.47 -17.34
C SER A 162 16.33 -3.05 -18.08
N SER A 163 16.17 -4.14 -18.83
CA SER A 163 17.26 -4.71 -19.62
C SER A 163 17.44 -4.06 -20.99
N ASP A 164 16.44 -3.35 -21.48
CA ASP A 164 16.47 -2.68 -22.78
C ASP A 164 15.95 -1.24 -22.60
N ASN A 165 16.86 -0.28 -22.40
CA ASN A 165 16.57 1.16 -22.34
C ASN A 165 16.19 1.72 -23.72
N GLY A 166 15.53 0.94 -24.55
CA GLY A 166 15.05 1.38 -25.86
C GLY A 166 14.05 2.53 -25.70
N ILE A 167 14.22 3.55 -26.50
CA ILE A 167 13.29 4.67 -26.62
C ILE A 167 12.67 4.61 -28.01
N LEU A 168 11.38 4.91 -28.08
CA LEU A 168 10.62 4.99 -29.30
C LEU A 168 10.09 6.40 -29.51
N LEU A 169 10.14 6.87 -30.75
CA LEU A 169 9.54 8.13 -31.15
C LEU A 169 8.06 7.91 -31.50
N TYR A 170 7.17 8.42 -30.69
CA TYR A 170 5.73 8.31 -30.91
C TYR A 170 5.19 9.48 -31.75
N ARG A 171 5.73 10.71 -31.56
CA ARG A 171 5.45 11.90 -32.37
C ARG A 171 6.74 12.65 -32.64
N GLY A 172 6.80 13.33 -33.79
CA GLY A 172 7.93 14.15 -34.22
C GLY A 172 8.53 13.70 -35.55
N LEU A 173 9.60 14.34 -35.98
CA LEU A 173 10.29 14.04 -37.23
C LEU A 173 11.03 12.70 -37.13
N SER A 174 10.66 11.74 -37.99
CA SER A 174 11.24 10.38 -37.98
C SER A 174 12.75 10.38 -38.27
N ASP A 175 13.23 11.30 -39.14
CA ASP A 175 14.63 11.37 -39.50
C ASP A 175 15.49 11.91 -38.35
N LEU A 176 14.90 12.80 -37.54
CA LEU A 176 15.52 13.25 -36.30
C LEU A 176 15.65 12.08 -35.31
N GLY A 177 14.58 11.29 -35.12
CA GLY A 177 14.66 10.10 -34.30
C GLY A 177 15.77 9.14 -34.71
N LYS A 178 15.87 8.85 -36.01
CA LYS A 178 16.94 7.99 -36.56
C LYS A 178 18.35 8.57 -36.29
N LYS A 179 18.52 9.89 -36.45
CA LYS A 179 19.79 10.58 -36.17
C LYS A 179 20.24 10.37 -34.72
N HIS A 180 19.30 10.39 -33.77
CA HIS A 180 19.56 10.18 -32.34
C HIS A 180 19.45 8.71 -31.90
N GLY A 181 19.36 7.76 -32.85
CA GLY A 181 19.27 6.33 -32.57
C GLY A 181 17.93 5.88 -31.96
N VAL A 182 16.89 6.69 -32.12
CA VAL A 182 15.55 6.41 -31.63
C VAL A 182 14.67 5.95 -32.79
N MET A 183 14.11 4.76 -32.65
CA MET A 183 13.24 4.19 -33.67
C MET A 183 11.81 4.74 -33.59
N PRO A 184 11.14 4.95 -34.73
CA PRO A 184 9.73 5.32 -34.72
C PRO A 184 8.87 4.23 -34.10
N HIS A 185 7.93 4.64 -33.24
CA HIS A 185 6.92 3.74 -32.70
C HIS A 185 6.01 3.20 -33.84
N ARG A 186 5.46 1.99 -33.68
CA ARG A 186 4.57 1.37 -34.68
C ARG A 186 3.37 2.26 -35.07
N LYS A 187 2.91 3.11 -34.17
CA LYS A 187 1.82 4.08 -34.36
C LYS A 187 2.35 5.52 -34.42
N TRP A 188 3.57 5.66 -34.89
CA TRP A 188 4.18 6.97 -35.13
C TRP A 188 3.34 7.86 -36.03
N ARG A 189 3.31 9.14 -35.72
CA ARG A 189 2.79 10.21 -36.55
C ARG A 189 3.69 11.43 -36.44
N LEU A 190 3.64 12.29 -37.46
CA LEU A 190 4.46 13.51 -37.51
C LEU A 190 4.04 14.51 -36.44
N GLU A 191 2.77 14.73 -36.25
CA GLU A 191 2.21 15.75 -35.37
C GLU A 191 1.26 15.13 -34.32
N PHE A 192 0.96 15.90 -33.31
CA PHE A 192 -0.03 15.61 -32.29
C PHE A 192 -1.41 16.05 -32.76
N SER A 193 -2.44 15.35 -32.32
CA SER A 193 -3.80 15.90 -32.28
C SER A 193 -4.01 16.65 -30.95
N THR A 194 -4.58 17.85 -31.00
CA THR A 194 -4.96 18.59 -29.77
C THR A 194 -6.03 17.87 -28.94
N ASP A 195 -6.71 16.87 -29.53
CA ASP A 195 -7.67 16.00 -28.81
C ASP A 195 -7.01 15.16 -27.72
N LEU A 196 -5.68 14.98 -27.78
CA LEU A 196 -4.90 14.33 -26.70
C LEU A 196 -4.83 15.17 -25.42
N PHE A 197 -5.10 16.46 -25.51
CA PHE A 197 -4.98 17.39 -24.42
C PHE A 197 -6.34 18.01 -24.11
N PRO A 198 -7.11 17.49 -23.18
CA PRO A 198 -8.38 18.07 -22.79
C PRO A 198 -8.20 19.55 -22.45
N ASN A 199 -9.08 20.39 -23.01
CA ASN A 199 -9.03 21.85 -22.82
C ASN A 199 -7.74 22.52 -23.34
N TYR A 200 -7.11 21.98 -24.42
CA TYR A 200 -5.89 22.54 -25.02
C TYR A 200 -5.94 24.06 -25.17
N ALA A 201 -7.04 24.60 -25.71
CA ALA A 201 -7.19 26.03 -25.91
C ALA A 201 -7.16 26.85 -24.61
N GLN A 202 -7.54 26.26 -23.46
CA GLN A 202 -7.44 26.91 -22.16
C GLN A 202 -6.03 26.80 -21.59
N LEU A 203 -5.35 25.69 -21.84
CA LEU A 203 -3.97 25.47 -21.42
C LEU A 203 -3.01 26.45 -22.12
N ILE A 204 -3.29 26.76 -23.39
CA ILE A 204 -2.49 27.70 -24.20
C ILE A 204 -2.84 29.17 -23.96
N LYS A 205 -4.01 29.51 -23.44
CA LYS A 205 -4.42 30.92 -23.23
C LYS A 205 -3.76 31.63 -22.05
N GLY A 206 -2.93 30.95 -21.32
CA GLY A 206 -2.19 31.49 -20.20
C GLY A 206 -2.67 30.95 -18.85
N SER A 207 -1.72 30.71 -18.00
CA SER A 207 -1.97 30.38 -16.59
C SER A 207 -1.62 31.62 -15.76
N GLU A 208 -2.60 32.14 -15.01
CA GLU A 208 -2.38 33.19 -14.00
C GLU A 208 -1.63 32.63 -12.77
N LEU A 209 -1.42 31.33 -12.72
CA LEU A 209 -0.79 30.64 -11.61
C LEU A 209 0.72 30.56 -11.78
N PRO A 210 1.48 30.51 -10.68
CA PRO A 210 2.89 30.15 -10.72
C PRO A 210 3.06 28.79 -11.42
N LEU A 211 4.16 28.63 -12.17
CA LEU A 211 4.45 27.40 -12.94
C LEU A 211 4.34 26.13 -12.08
N GLN A 212 4.71 26.22 -10.79
CA GLN A 212 4.61 25.14 -9.81
C GLN A 212 3.18 24.60 -9.59
N CYS A 213 2.16 25.44 -9.81
CA CYS A 213 0.74 25.05 -9.69
C CYS A 213 0.03 25.03 -11.05
N SER A 214 0.76 25.16 -12.15
CA SER A 214 0.19 25.21 -13.50
C SER A 214 0.08 23.84 -14.15
N TYR A 215 0.54 22.77 -13.48
CA TYR A 215 0.40 21.42 -14.04
C TYR A 215 -1.06 20.96 -14.06
N ARG A 216 -1.36 20.09 -14.99
CA ARG A 216 -2.65 19.41 -15.14
C ARG A 216 -2.43 17.92 -15.31
N ILE A 217 -3.30 17.14 -14.73
CA ILE A 217 -3.36 15.69 -14.92
C ILE A 217 -4.62 15.42 -15.74
N SER A 218 -4.48 14.71 -16.85
CA SER A 218 -5.62 14.32 -17.68
C SER A 218 -6.42 13.21 -17.03
N ASP A 219 -7.67 13.05 -17.43
CA ASP A 219 -8.39 11.80 -17.22
C ASP A 219 -7.67 10.64 -17.92
N VAL A 220 -8.03 9.41 -17.54
CA VAL A 220 -7.55 8.21 -18.20
C VAL A 220 -8.11 8.15 -19.61
N PHE A 221 -7.26 8.04 -20.61
CA PHE A 221 -7.66 7.89 -22.00
C PHE A 221 -6.84 6.79 -22.68
N THR A 222 -7.31 6.37 -23.86
CA THR A 222 -6.58 5.39 -24.68
C THR A 222 -5.68 6.11 -25.68
N LEU A 223 -4.39 5.80 -25.68
CA LEU A 223 -3.43 6.36 -26.62
C LEU A 223 -3.82 6.04 -28.06
N THR A 224 -3.88 7.08 -28.90
CA THR A 224 -4.41 7.01 -30.26
C THR A 224 -3.74 5.92 -31.08
N GLY A 225 -4.54 4.97 -31.55
CA GLY A 225 -4.10 3.85 -32.37
C GLY A 225 -3.45 2.69 -31.60
N THR A 226 -3.47 2.74 -30.28
CA THR A 226 -3.04 1.65 -29.39
C THR A 226 -4.23 1.14 -28.57
N SER A 227 -4.01 0.11 -27.76
CA SER A 227 -4.93 -0.34 -26.71
C SER A 227 -4.44 0.07 -25.32
N GLU A 228 -3.36 0.83 -25.25
CA GLU A 228 -2.78 1.24 -23.99
C GLU A 228 -3.49 2.46 -23.42
N ARG A 229 -3.82 2.41 -22.15
CA ARG A 229 -4.42 3.53 -21.43
C ARG A 229 -3.30 4.32 -20.75
N ALA A 230 -3.46 5.63 -20.75
CA ALA A 230 -2.47 6.55 -20.17
C ALA A 230 -3.16 7.73 -19.49
N VAL A 231 -2.39 8.41 -18.67
CA VAL A 231 -2.66 9.73 -18.09
C VAL A 231 -1.50 10.63 -18.46
N LEU A 232 -1.78 11.87 -18.84
CA LEU A 232 -0.75 12.87 -19.13
C LEU A 232 -0.66 13.87 -17.99
N PHE A 233 0.57 14.08 -17.55
CA PHE A 233 0.96 15.17 -16.66
C PHE A 233 1.50 16.30 -17.52
N THR A 234 0.80 17.42 -17.61
CA THR A 234 1.07 18.50 -18.55
C THR A 234 1.41 19.81 -17.85
N LEU A 235 2.37 20.55 -18.38
CA LEU A 235 2.71 21.92 -17.99
C LEU A 235 2.82 22.81 -19.23
N PRO A 236 2.53 24.13 -19.10
CA PRO A 236 2.80 25.08 -20.18
C PRO A 236 4.30 25.36 -20.31
N ILE A 237 4.73 25.62 -21.53
CA ILE A 237 6.06 26.18 -21.85
C ILE A 237 5.88 27.68 -22.01
N ILE A 238 6.40 28.45 -21.05
CA ILE A 238 6.15 29.89 -20.94
C ILE A 238 7.47 30.62 -21.22
N GLY A 239 7.46 31.51 -22.22
CA GLY A 239 8.58 32.38 -22.52
C GLY A 239 8.78 33.52 -21.53
N ASP A 240 9.92 34.16 -21.57
CA ASP A 240 10.27 35.28 -20.68
C ASP A 240 9.33 36.49 -20.84
N ASP A 241 8.71 36.65 -22.00
CA ASP A 241 7.68 37.66 -22.28
C ASP A 241 6.26 37.26 -21.82
N GLY A 242 6.11 36.08 -21.24
CA GLY A 242 4.83 35.48 -20.83
C GLY A 242 4.05 34.82 -21.98
N ALA A 243 4.59 34.76 -23.19
CA ALA A 243 4.00 34.02 -24.28
C ALA A 243 4.07 32.51 -24.03
N ILE A 244 3.03 31.78 -24.38
CA ILE A 244 3.03 30.31 -24.24
C ILE A 244 3.45 29.71 -25.58
N TYR A 245 4.59 29.03 -25.59
CA TYR A 245 5.11 28.36 -26.77
C TYR A 245 4.49 26.99 -27.00
N GLY A 246 3.88 26.39 -25.96
CA GLY A 246 3.28 25.08 -26.05
C GLY A 246 3.09 24.41 -24.71
N LEU A 247 3.08 23.10 -24.73
CA LEU A 247 2.94 22.25 -23.55
C LEU A 247 4.07 21.22 -23.49
N CYS A 248 4.49 20.88 -22.30
CA CYS A 248 5.39 19.75 -22.08
C CYS A 248 4.89 18.87 -20.93
N GLY A 249 5.46 17.70 -20.79
CA GLY A 249 5.10 16.83 -19.67
C GLY A 249 5.44 15.38 -19.86
N PHE A 250 4.78 14.56 -19.04
CA PHE A 250 5.06 13.14 -18.93
C PHE A 250 3.81 12.29 -19.10
N GLU A 251 4.04 11.08 -19.58
CA GLU A 251 3.02 10.05 -19.71
C GLU A 251 3.19 9.03 -18.58
N ILE A 252 2.08 8.66 -17.95
CA ILE A 252 1.98 7.50 -17.08
C ILE A 252 1.05 6.50 -17.74
N SER A 253 1.62 5.44 -18.32
CA SER A 253 0.81 4.37 -18.89
C SER A 253 0.27 3.43 -17.82
N GLU A 254 -0.82 2.72 -18.13
CA GLU A 254 -1.39 1.73 -17.22
C GLU A 254 -0.38 0.61 -16.90
N SER A 255 0.42 0.21 -17.88
CA SER A 255 1.48 -0.79 -17.71
C SER A 255 2.55 -0.30 -16.74
N TYR A 256 2.98 0.95 -16.90
CA TYR A 256 3.91 1.61 -15.99
C TYR A 256 3.34 1.70 -14.58
N PHE A 257 2.10 2.17 -14.45
CA PHE A 257 1.42 2.25 -13.16
C PHE A 257 1.39 0.90 -12.44
N LYS A 258 1.01 -0.17 -13.14
CA LYS A 258 1.01 -1.52 -12.58
C LYS A 258 2.38 -1.99 -12.14
N HIS A 259 3.42 -1.65 -12.89
CA HIS A 259 4.78 -2.05 -12.58
C HIS A 259 5.33 -1.34 -11.34
N VAL A 260 5.15 -0.02 -11.27
CA VAL A 260 5.77 0.83 -10.24
C VAL A 260 4.97 0.82 -8.93
N PHE A 261 3.64 0.84 -9.02
CA PHE A 261 2.77 1.01 -7.85
C PHE A 261 2.23 -0.29 -7.26
N SER A 262 2.65 -1.46 -7.77
CA SER A 262 2.33 -2.73 -7.12
C SER A 262 2.88 -2.77 -5.69
N GLN A 263 2.01 -3.11 -4.72
CA GLN A 263 2.29 -2.95 -3.31
C GLN A 263 2.86 -4.22 -2.65
N PRO A 264 3.87 -4.10 -1.79
CA PRO A 264 4.32 -5.20 -0.94
C PRO A 264 3.37 -5.31 0.28
N THR A 265 2.31 -6.07 0.17
CA THR A 265 1.34 -6.29 1.25
C THR A 265 1.09 -7.77 1.46
N ASN A 266 0.68 -8.13 2.68
CA ASN A 266 0.26 -9.49 3.04
C ASN A 266 -1.25 -9.71 2.86
N LEU A 267 -1.98 -8.71 2.35
CA LEU A 267 -3.39 -8.83 2.04
C LEU A 267 -3.55 -9.47 0.68
N ASP A 268 -4.11 -10.68 0.65
CA ASP A 268 -4.38 -11.37 -0.61
C ASP A 268 -5.41 -10.60 -1.46
N HIS A 269 -5.18 -10.54 -2.77
CA HIS A 269 -6.07 -9.99 -3.79
C HIS A 269 -6.46 -8.51 -3.59
N VAL A 270 -5.74 -7.76 -2.77
CA VAL A 270 -6.01 -6.33 -2.59
C VAL A 270 -5.78 -5.58 -3.91
N VAL A 271 -6.64 -4.61 -4.16
CA VAL A 271 -6.59 -3.73 -5.32
C VAL A 271 -6.34 -2.31 -4.85
N PHE A 272 -5.35 -1.68 -5.42
CA PHE A 272 -5.05 -0.26 -5.27
C PHE A 272 -5.42 0.44 -6.56
N ALA A 273 -6.21 1.48 -6.47
CA ALA A 273 -6.66 2.21 -7.65
C ALA A 273 -6.55 3.71 -7.46
N VAL A 274 -6.22 4.39 -8.56
CA VAL A 274 -6.35 5.85 -8.71
C VAL A 274 -7.50 6.09 -9.67
N ASN A 275 -8.45 6.92 -9.26
CA ASN A 275 -9.70 7.16 -9.96
C ASN A 275 -9.84 8.64 -10.29
N SER A 276 -10.40 8.92 -11.47
CA SER A 276 -10.94 10.25 -11.76
C SER A 276 -12.23 10.44 -10.96
N GLY A 277 -12.29 11.52 -10.17
CA GLY A 277 -13.43 11.85 -9.31
C GLY A 277 -13.23 11.54 -7.82
N SER A 278 -14.06 12.15 -6.98
CA SER A 278 -13.93 12.16 -5.52
C SER A 278 -14.47 10.89 -4.84
N ASP A 279 -15.37 10.15 -5.49
CA ASP A 279 -16.19 9.13 -4.84
C ASP A 279 -15.65 7.69 -4.99
N GLY A 280 -14.42 7.54 -5.46
CA GLY A 280 -13.81 6.24 -5.74
C GLY A 280 -14.18 5.69 -7.10
N ILE A 281 -13.98 4.38 -7.31
CA ILE A 281 -14.21 3.75 -8.60
C ILE A 281 -15.70 3.74 -8.93
N LYS A 282 -16.10 4.51 -9.94
CA LYS A 282 -17.43 4.45 -10.57
C LYS A 282 -17.40 3.63 -11.85
N ASN A 283 -16.34 3.78 -12.63
CA ASN A 283 -16.10 3.01 -13.83
C ASN A 283 -14.61 2.62 -13.90
N ALA A 284 -14.34 1.35 -14.09
CA ALA A 284 -12.98 0.85 -14.21
C ALA A 284 -12.22 1.43 -15.42
N ALA A 285 -12.94 1.92 -16.44
CA ALA A 285 -12.32 2.58 -17.59
C ALA A 285 -11.70 3.93 -17.23
N ASP A 286 -12.18 4.60 -16.18
CA ASP A 286 -11.72 5.91 -15.74
C ASP A 286 -10.72 5.81 -14.58
N SER A 287 -10.13 4.63 -14.36
CA SER A 287 -9.21 4.37 -13.27
C SER A 287 -8.02 3.52 -13.69
N PHE A 288 -6.89 3.72 -13.02
CA PHE A 288 -5.78 2.77 -13.03
C PHE A 288 -5.85 1.90 -11.78
N SER A 289 -5.52 0.63 -11.92
CA SER A 289 -5.45 -0.28 -10.78
C SER A 289 -4.21 -1.15 -10.84
N CYS A 290 -3.66 -1.42 -9.67
CA CYS A 290 -2.59 -2.37 -9.46
C CYS A 290 -2.93 -3.27 -8.27
N GLY A 291 -2.13 -4.28 -8.04
CA GLY A 291 -2.31 -5.22 -6.95
C GLY A 291 -1.05 -5.41 -6.15
N ILE A 292 -0.82 -6.64 -5.72
CA ILE A 292 0.33 -7.04 -4.93
C ILE A 292 1.54 -7.23 -5.85
N ALA A 293 2.70 -6.79 -5.40
CA ALA A 293 3.96 -7.07 -6.09
C ALA A 293 4.19 -8.60 -6.16
N ASN A 294 4.30 -9.14 -7.38
CA ASN A 294 4.43 -10.57 -7.67
C ASN A 294 3.22 -11.44 -7.26
N GLY A 295 2.06 -10.83 -7.10
CA GLY A 295 0.83 -11.52 -6.75
C GLY A 295 -0.27 -11.35 -7.79
N TYR A 296 -1.32 -12.15 -7.63
CA TYR A 296 -2.54 -12.03 -8.40
C TYR A 296 -3.51 -11.06 -7.71
N TYR A 297 -4.14 -10.20 -8.48
CA TYR A 297 -5.25 -9.40 -8.00
C TYR A 297 -6.41 -9.45 -9.01
N LEU A 298 -7.61 -9.28 -8.52
CA LEU A 298 -8.80 -9.24 -9.35
C LEU A 298 -9.03 -7.79 -9.79
N ALA A 299 -8.63 -7.47 -11.01
CA ALA A 299 -8.77 -6.12 -11.55
C ALA A 299 -10.26 -5.72 -11.67
N PRO A 300 -10.65 -4.52 -11.20
CA PRO A 300 -11.99 -4.00 -11.39
C PRO A 300 -12.38 -3.95 -12.88
N LYS A 301 -13.65 -4.25 -13.20
CA LYS A 301 -14.15 -4.24 -14.57
C LYS A 301 -15.56 -3.67 -14.62
N GLY A 302 -15.82 -2.81 -15.61
CA GLY A 302 -17.12 -2.20 -15.82
C GLY A 302 -17.48 -1.12 -14.81
N GLU A 303 -18.75 -0.91 -14.63
CA GLU A 303 -19.30 0.13 -13.76
C GLU A 303 -19.60 -0.42 -12.37
N PHE A 304 -19.50 0.45 -11.37
CA PHE A 304 -19.74 0.16 -9.96
C PHE A 304 -20.74 1.13 -9.36
N THR A 305 -21.63 0.59 -8.55
CA THR A 305 -22.48 1.36 -7.66
C THR A 305 -21.89 1.34 -6.25
N THR A 306 -21.89 2.50 -5.59
CA THR A 306 -21.31 2.64 -4.26
C THR A 306 -22.39 2.71 -3.19
N SER A 307 -22.19 2.01 -2.08
CA SER A 307 -23.05 2.06 -0.91
C SER A 307 -22.24 1.94 0.38
N SER A 308 -22.76 2.45 1.49
CA SER A 308 -22.08 2.34 2.77
C SER A 308 -22.13 0.87 3.29
N PHE A 309 -20.96 0.32 3.62
CA PHE A 309 -20.85 -0.99 4.25
C PHE A 309 -20.79 -0.90 5.79
N GLY A 310 -20.61 0.32 6.31
CA GLY A 310 -20.48 0.63 7.73
C GLY A 310 -19.02 0.69 8.20
N ASN A 311 -18.79 1.34 9.35
CA ASN A 311 -17.47 1.57 9.95
C ASN A 311 -16.46 2.24 8.99
N GLY A 312 -16.92 3.19 8.17
CA GLY A 312 -16.04 3.87 7.20
C GLY A 312 -15.75 3.08 5.93
N LEU A 313 -16.21 1.83 5.82
CA LEU A 313 -16.06 1.01 4.63
C LEU A 313 -17.15 1.32 3.61
N THR A 314 -16.77 1.33 2.34
CA THR A 314 -17.66 1.46 1.19
C THR A 314 -17.74 0.13 0.45
N LEU A 315 -18.95 -0.24 0.06
CA LEU A 315 -19.21 -1.38 -0.81
C LEU A 315 -19.33 -0.88 -2.26
N PHE A 316 -18.54 -1.47 -3.14
CA PHE A 316 -18.54 -1.24 -4.59
C PHE A 316 -19.15 -2.47 -5.26
N GLU A 317 -20.36 -2.35 -5.77
CA GLU A 317 -21.08 -3.44 -6.43
C GLU A 317 -20.98 -3.30 -7.94
N GLY A 318 -20.29 -4.24 -8.57
CA GLY A 318 -20.17 -4.35 -10.02
C GLY A 318 -20.87 -5.61 -10.53
N ASN A 319 -21.10 -5.66 -11.85
CA ASN A 319 -21.79 -6.77 -12.50
C ASN A 319 -21.07 -8.12 -12.37
N SER A 320 -19.74 -8.12 -12.31
CA SER A 320 -18.93 -9.36 -12.25
C SER A 320 -18.33 -9.60 -10.88
N THR A 321 -17.98 -8.54 -10.16
CA THR A 321 -17.26 -8.63 -8.90
C THR A 321 -17.66 -7.44 -8.02
N SER A 322 -17.80 -7.70 -6.72
CA SER A 322 -18.03 -6.65 -5.72
C SER A 322 -16.83 -6.54 -4.82
N TYR A 323 -16.53 -5.33 -4.38
CA TYR A 323 -15.40 -5.01 -3.51
C TYR A 323 -15.88 -4.27 -2.26
N ILE A 324 -15.06 -4.37 -1.21
CA ILE A 324 -15.20 -3.58 0.01
C ILE A 324 -13.89 -2.81 0.17
N GLY A 325 -13.97 -1.52 0.46
CA GLY A 325 -12.77 -0.73 0.56
C GLY A 325 -12.95 0.63 1.20
N VAL A 326 -11.86 1.38 1.12
CA VAL A 326 -11.78 2.79 1.55
C VAL A 326 -11.39 3.64 0.37
N THR A 327 -11.87 4.87 0.36
CA THR A 327 -11.52 5.88 -0.65
C THR A 327 -11.00 7.13 0.05
N LYS A 328 -9.93 7.71 -0.47
CA LYS A 328 -9.36 8.98 -0.06
C LYS A 328 -9.24 9.92 -1.24
N GLN A 329 -9.53 11.18 -1.02
CA GLN A 329 -9.29 12.22 -2.02
C GLN A 329 -7.82 12.62 -2.04
N ILE A 330 -7.24 12.75 -3.21
CA ILE A 330 -5.92 13.33 -3.42
C ILE A 330 -6.11 14.82 -3.64
N LYS A 331 -5.44 15.64 -2.85
CA LYS A 331 -5.42 17.09 -3.02
C LYS A 331 -4.30 17.46 -3.98
N LEU A 332 -4.66 17.77 -5.21
CA LEU A 332 -3.75 18.39 -6.16
C LEU A 332 -3.69 19.90 -5.96
N CYS A 333 -2.66 20.54 -6.49
CA CYS A 333 -2.40 21.98 -6.31
C CYS A 333 -3.53 22.90 -6.80
N LYS A 334 -4.53 22.38 -7.50
CA LYS A 334 -5.70 23.10 -8.00
C LYS A 334 -6.99 22.35 -7.74
N ASP A 335 -8.01 23.08 -7.29
CA ASP A 335 -9.33 22.57 -6.91
C ASP A 335 -10.17 21.97 -8.07
N ASP A 336 -9.71 22.08 -9.31
CA ASP A 336 -10.48 21.66 -10.50
C ASP A 336 -10.28 20.19 -10.91
N CYS A 337 -9.43 19.45 -10.26
CA CYS A 337 -9.18 18.04 -10.58
C CYS A 337 -9.42 17.17 -9.34
N ASP A 338 -10.58 16.55 -9.29
CA ASP A 338 -10.92 15.58 -8.25
C ASP A 338 -10.33 14.21 -8.62
N PHE A 339 -9.25 13.83 -7.95
CA PHE A 339 -8.75 12.47 -7.97
C PHE A 339 -8.93 11.82 -6.61
N SER A 340 -9.16 10.53 -6.63
CA SER A 340 -9.23 9.73 -5.41
C SER A 340 -8.42 8.45 -5.56
N ILE A 341 -7.91 7.98 -4.44
CA ILE A 341 -7.38 6.62 -4.34
C ILE A 341 -8.40 5.73 -3.66
N SER A 342 -8.43 4.47 -4.08
CA SER A 342 -9.25 3.45 -3.47
C SER A 342 -8.41 2.22 -3.17
N VAL A 343 -8.52 1.70 -1.96
CA VAL A 343 -7.94 0.40 -1.59
C VAL A 343 -9.08 -0.56 -1.32
N LEU A 344 -9.13 -1.62 -2.11
CA LEU A 344 -10.27 -2.51 -2.22
C LEU A 344 -9.84 -3.96 -1.98
N ILE A 345 -10.72 -4.72 -1.36
CA ILE A 345 -10.61 -6.18 -1.28
C ILE A 345 -11.87 -6.80 -1.89
N PRO A 346 -11.78 -7.95 -2.57
CA PRO A 346 -12.96 -8.65 -3.04
C PRO A 346 -13.91 -8.98 -1.89
N LYS A 347 -15.21 -8.71 -2.06
CA LYS A 347 -16.25 -9.01 -1.05
C LYS A 347 -16.23 -10.49 -0.65
N GLN A 348 -15.84 -11.37 -1.57
CA GLN A 348 -15.73 -12.80 -1.31
C GLN A 348 -14.63 -13.11 -0.29
N ASP A 349 -13.47 -12.45 -0.39
CA ASP A 349 -12.35 -12.65 0.53
C ASP A 349 -12.68 -12.11 1.92
N TYR A 350 -13.30 -10.93 1.99
CA TYR A 350 -13.83 -10.40 3.23
C TYR A 350 -14.83 -11.37 3.89
N ASN A 351 -15.77 -11.92 3.12
CA ASN A 351 -16.75 -12.88 3.64
C ASN A 351 -16.06 -14.16 4.15
N SER A 352 -15.05 -14.65 3.42
CA SER A 352 -14.25 -15.81 3.83
C SER A 352 -13.48 -15.55 5.11
N TRP A 353 -12.87 -14.39 5.26
CA TRP A 353 -12.20 -13.96 6.48
C TRP A 353 -13.18 -13.87 7.65
N SER A 354 -14.33 -13.23 7.42
CA SER A 354 -15.39 -13.09 8.43
C SER A 354 -15.91 -14.45 8.86
N ALA A 355 -16.18 -15.34 7.91
CA ALA A 355 -16.63 -16.71 8.18
C ALA A 355 -15.58 -17.51 8.97
N ASN A 356 -14.32 -17.50 8.52
CA ASN A 356 -13.23 -18.20 9.19
C ASN A 356 -13.00 -17.70 10.61
N ASN A 357 -13.07 -16.38 10.83
CA ASN A 357 -12.96 -15.81 12.16
C ASN A 357 -14.15 -16.23 13.05
N THR A 358 -15.37 -16.19 12.51
CA THR A 358 -16.58 -16.63 13.20
C THR A 358 -16.48 -18.12 13.56
N VAL A 359 -16.05 -18.97 12.64
CA VAL A 359 -15.82 -20.40 12.88
C VAL A 359 -14.78 -20.63 13.98
N ARG A 360 -13.65 -19.90 13.95
CA ARG A 360 -12.63 -19.97 15.00
C ARG A 360 -13.17 -19.60 16.37
N ILE A 361 -13.98 -18.54 16.46
CA ILE A 361 -14.60 -18.10 17.71
C ILE A 361 -15.60 -19.16 18.19
N ILE A 362 -16.44 -19.72 17.31
CA ILE A 362 -17.39 -20.78 17.63
C ILE A 362 -16.65 -22.04 18.15
N LEU A 363 -15.57 -22.45 17.48
CA LEU A 363 -14.75 -23.58 17.90
C LEU A 363 -14.11 -23.35 19.27
N LEU A 364 -13.61 -22.15 19.53
CA LEU A 364 -13.02 -21.76 20.81
C LEU A 364 -14.08 -21.77 21.92
N MET A 365 -15.29 -21.27 21.64
CA MET A 365 -16.41 -21.31 22.56
C MET A 365 -16.87 -22.75 22.83
N LEU A 366 -16.95 -23.59 21.80
CA LEU A 366 -17.31 -25.01 21.95
C LEU A 366 -16.27 -25.74 22.81
N LEU A 367 -14.99 -25.47 22.60
CA LEU A 367 -13.88 -26.02 23.39
C LEU A 367 -13.99 -25.56 24.85
N LEU A 368 -14.28 -24.29 25.10
CA LEU A 368 -14.51 -23.76 26.44
C LEU A 368 -15.71 -24.43 27.12
N VAL A 369 -16.83 -24.59 26.42
CA VAL A 369 -18.02 -25.28 26.93
C VAL A 369 -17.70 -26.72 27.27
N THR A 370 -17.07 -27.46 26.35
CA THR A 370 -16.71 -28.87 26.58
C THR A 370 -15.73 -29.06 27.73
N ALA A 371 -14.70 -28.18 27.81
CA ALA A 371 -13.76 -28.18 28.92
C ALA A 371 -14.46 -27.88 30.26
N THR A 372 -15.38 -26.92 30.28
CA THR A 372 -16.11 -26.53 31.48
C THR A 372 -17.05 -27.67 31.96
N VAL A 373 -17.80 -28.28 31.03
CA VAL A 373 -18.64 -29.44 31.34
C VAL A 373 -17.81 -30.63 31.80
N GLY A 374 -16.68 -30.89 31.11
CA GLY A 374 -15.72 -31.94 31.49
C GLY A 374 -15.15 -31.72 32.89
N CYS A 375 -14.71 -30.49 33.19
CA CYS A 375 -14.26 -30.13 34.53
C CYS A 375 -15.37 -30.28 35.58
N CYS A 376 -16.57 -29.79 35.31
CA CYS A 376 -17.69 -29.95 36.22
C CYS A 376 -18.01 -31.42 36.48
N PHE A 377 -18.01 -32.26 35.45
CA PHE A 377 -18.24 -33.69 35.57
C PHE A 377 -17.12 -34.39 36.35
N TYR A 378 -15.86 -34.08 36.03
CA TYR A 378 -14.69 -34.61 36.71
C TYR A 378 -14.70 -34.26 38.20
N PHE A 379 -14.85 -32.98 38.52
CA PHE A 379 -14.92 -32.54 39.93
C PHE A 379 -16.12 -33.12 40.67
N SER A 380 -17.30 -33.12 40.05
CA SER A 380 -18.48 -33.75 40.62
C SER A 380 -18.26 -35.23 40.96
N ARG A 381 -17.60 -35.96 40.08
CA ARG A 381 -17.33 -37.39 40.26
C ARG A 381 -16.20 -37.66 41.25
N ARG A 382 -15.16 -36.83 41.21
CA ARG A 382 -13.97 -37.01 42.08
C ARG A 382 -14.20 -36.60 43.51
N PHE A 383 -14.96 -35.53 43.74
CA PHE A 383 -15.21 -35.01 45.10
C PHE A 383 -16.45 -35.56 45.75
N LEU A 384 -17.51 -35.83 45.00
CA LEU A 384 -18.77 -36.30 45.57
C LEU A 384 -18.82 -37.80 45.87
N LEU A 385 -18.09 -38.62 45.09
CA LEU A 385 -18.07 -40.08 45.34
C LEU A 385 -17.42 -40.43 46.66
N PRO A 386 -16.26 -39.85 47.06
CA PRO A 386 -15.69 -40.08 48.38
C PRO A 386 -16.59 -39.56 49.53
N ILE A 387 -17.13 -38.34 49.37
CA ILE A 387 -18.02 -37.74 50.37
C ILE A 387 -19.30 -38.59 50.54
N LYS A 388 -19.85 -39.08 49.42
CA LYS A 388 -21.00 -39.95 49.45
C LYS A 388 -20.67 -41.30 50.11
N ARG A 389 -19.49 -41.86 49.82
CA ARG A 389 -19.03 -43.10 50.48
C ARG A 389 -18.78 -42.88 51.97
N GLY A 390 -18.12 -41.75 52.34
CA GLY A 390 -17.94 -41.40 53.75
C GLY A 390 -19.28 -41.16 54.47
N LEU A 391 -20.21 -40.42 53.82
CA LEU A 391 -21.56 -40.23 54.35
C LEU A 391 -22.40 -41.54 54.39
N GLU A 392 -22.21 -42.44 53.42
CA GLU A 392 -22.85 -43.78 53.45
C GLU A 392 -22.22 -44.65 54.53
N GLN A 393 -20.90 -44.57 54.75
CA GLN A 393 -20.24 -45.25 55.88
C GLN A 393 -20.71 -44.69 57.23
N ILE A 394 -20.94 -43.38 57.38
CA ILE A 394 -21.49 -42.76 58.57
C ILE A 394 -22.94 -43.15 58.73
N LYS A 395 -23.69 -43.36 57.65
CA LYS A 395 -25.09 -43.76 57.66
C LYS A 395 -25.32 -45.22 58.01
N HIS A 396 -24.35 -46.09 57.75
CA HIS A 396 -24.37 -47.49 58.19
C HIS A 396 -23.65 -47.62 59.52
N LYS A 397 -24.41 -47.30 60.60
CA LYS A 397 -23.97 -47.51 61.99
C LYS A 397 -23.77 -49.01 62.29
N GLU A 398 -22.93 -49.68 61.60
CA GLU A 398 -22.56 -51.05 61.88
C GLU A 398 -21.10 -51.20 62.31
N TYR A 399 -20.64 -50.43 63.30
CA TYR A 399 -19.50 -50.86 64.14
C TYR A 399 -19.53 -50.04 65.42
N GLY A 400 -19.85 -50.71 66.47
CA GLY A 400 -19.76 -50.18 67.81
C GLY A 400 -18.34 -49.85 68.20
N GLY A 401 -18.13 -48.67 68.67
CA GLY A 401 -16.84 -48.29 69.24
C GLY A 401 -16.54 -46.79 68.98
N TYR A 402 -16.84 -46.03 69.94
CA TYR A 402 -16.46 -44.67 70.20
C TYR A 402 -15.23 -44.14 69.47
N SER A 403 -15.40 -43.18 68.56
CA SER A 403 -14.63 -41.97 68.43
C SER A 403 -15.13 -41.15 67.25
N ASN A 404 -15.99 -40.18 67.51
CA ASN A 404 -16.46 -39.20 66.47
C ASN A 404 -15.39 -38.18 66.07
N VAL A 405 -14.17 -38.30 66.56
CA VAL A 405 -13.12 -37.28 66.34
C VAL A 405 -12.13 -37.69 65.26
N THR A 406 -11.84 -38.97 65.15
CA THR A 406 -10.95 -39.53 64.12
C THR A 406 -11.50 -39.40 62.72
N GLU A 407 -12.81 -39.53 62.53
CA GLU A 407 -13.46 -39.41 61.20
C GLU A 407 -13.52 -37.97 60.71
N ILE A 408 -13.61 -37.01 61.62
CA ILE A 408 -13.52 -35.57 61.30
C ILE A 408 -12.09 -35.21 60.95
N ASP A 409 -11.09 -35.72 61.69
CA ASP A 409 -9.68 -35.49 61.39
C ASP A 409 -9.27 -36.15 60.06
N ASP A 410 -9.80 -37.31 59.70
CA ASP A 410 -9.65 -37.93 58.38
C ASP A 410 -10.27 -37.06 57.29
N LEU A 411 -11.43 -36.46 57.54
CA LEU A 411 -12.05 -35.54 56.59
C LEU A 411 -11.27 -34.24 56.46
N PHE A 412 -10.73 -33.69 57.55
CA PHE A 412 -9.84 -32.52 57.51
C PHE A 412 -8.48 -32.86 56.89
N ALA A 413 -7.90 -34.02 57.19
CA ALA A 413 -6.69 -34.50 56.52
C ALA A 413 -6.93 -34.72 54.98
N PHE A 414 -8.08 -35.25 54.63
CA PHE A 414 -8.51 -35.39 53.24
C PHE A 414 -8.70 -34.03 52.55
N LEU A 415 -9.31 -33.04 53.24
CA LEU A 415 -9.44 -31.67 52.73
C LEU A 415 -8.07 -30.98 52.56
N ALA A 416 -7.18 -31.15 53.57
CA ALA A 416 -5.79 -30.62 53.47
C ALA A 416 -5.01 -31.28 52.32
N GLU A 417 -5.17 -32.59 52.08
CA GLU A 417 -4.59 -33.28 50.92
C GLU A 417 -5.21 -32.83 49.59
N GLN A 418 -6.49 -32.50 49.57
CA GLN A 418 -7.17 -31.96 48.38
C GLN A 418 -6.70 -30.53 48.07
N ASP A 419 -6.48 -29.69 49.08
CA ASP A 419 -5.94 -28.37 48.89
C ASP A 419 -4.52 -28.44 48.31
N ARG A 420 -3.69 -29.42 48.75
CA ARG A 420 -2.35 -29.65 48.22
C ARG A 420 -2.39 -30.12 46.75
N ILE A 421 -3.38 -30.96 46.39
CA ILE A 421 -3.57 -31.41 44.98
C ILE A 421 -4.03 -30.24 44.11
N ALA A 422 -4.88 -29.37 44.62
CA ALA A 422 -5.35 -28.20 43.90
C ALA A 422 -4.21 -27.18 43.63
N GLU A 423 -3.34 -26.96 44.66
CA GLU A 423 -2.16 -26.10 44.49
C GLU A 423 -1.17 -26.71 43.49
N ALA A 424 -0.97 -28.03 43.49
CA ALA A 424 -0.14 -28.70 42.48
C ALA A 424 -0.71 -28.56 41.05
N HIS A 425 -2.03 -28.62 40.90
CA HIS A 425 -2.69 -28.37 39.61
C HIS A 425 -2.59 -26.90 39.16
N PHE A 426 -2.65 -25.97 40.12
CA PHE A 426 -2.42 -24.56 39.80
C PHE A 426 -0.98 -24.33 39.31
N ALA A 427 -0.01 -24.95 39.97
CA ALA A 427 1.39 -24.89 39.55
C ALA A 427 1.61 -25.54 38.17
N GLU A 428 0.88 -26.61 37.86
CA GLU A 428 0.92 -27.25 36.54
C GLU A 428 0.29 -26.41 35.45
N MET A 429 -0.82 -25.73 35.75
CA MET A 429 -1.43 -24.75 34.83
C MET A 429 -0.54 -23.52 34.61
N GLU A 430 0.21 -23.10 35.62
CA GLU A 430 1.18 -22.01 35.50
C GLU A 430 2.37 -22.42 34.62
N SER A 431 2.80 -23.68 34.70
CA SER A 431 3.79 -24.27 33.81
C SER A 431 3.30 -24.40 32.36
N GLN A 432 2.04 -24.72 32.15
CA GLN A 432 1.41 -24.71 30.80
C GLN A 432 1.30 -23.29 30.22
N LYS A 433 1.01 -22.31 31.07
CA LYS A 433 1.04 -20.89 30.68
C LYS A 433 2.45 -20.43 30.28
N ALA A 434 3.47 -20.90 31.01
CA ALA A 434 4.87 -20.67 30.64
C ALA A 434 5.25 -21.34 29.30
N THR A 435 4.73 -22.55 29.02
CA THR A 435 4.95 -23.24 27.75
C THR A 435 4.23 -22.55 26.58
N MET A 436 3.07 -21.97 26.82
CA MET A 436 2.33 -21.19 25.83
C MET A 436 3.01 -19.84 25.54
N GLN A 437 3.67 -19.26 26.56
CA GLN A 437 4.48 -18.06 26.41
C GLN A 437 5.74 -18.35 25.57
N SER A 438 6.39 -19.50 25.76
CA SER A 438 7.54 -19.93 24.94
C SER A 438 7.18 -20.17 23.47
N THR A 439 5.95 -20.60 23.21
CA THR A 439 5.45 -20.78 21.84
C THR A 439 5.21 -19.41 21.14
N LEU A 440 4.77 -18.41 21.91
CA LEU A 440 4.65 -17.02 21.44
C LEU A 440 6.01 -16.40 21.11
N ASP A 441 7.00 -16.68 21.94
CA ASP A 441 8.39 -16.23 21.70
C ASP A 441 8.99 -16.92 20.48
N GLN A 442 8.62 -18.18 20.22
CA GLN A 442 9.03 -18.93 19.03
C GLN A 442 8.38 -18.38 17.76
N MET A 443 7.10 -18.00 17.80
CA MET A 443 6.42 -17.30 16.71
C MET A 443 7.02 -15.91 16.45
N SER A 444 7.51 -15.24 17.49
CA SER A 444 8.24 -13.97 17.37
C SER A 444 9.58 -14.16 16.65
N SER A 445 10.28 -15.27 16.91
CA SER A 445 11.51 -15.68 16.22
C SER A 445 11.25 -15.97 14.74
N GLU A 446 10.18 -16.70 14.41
CA GLU A 446 9.80 -16.99 13.01
C GLU A 446 9.46 -15.74 12.21
N ASN A 447 8.87 -14.72 12.88
CA ASN A 447 8.61 -13.41 12.26
C ASN A 447 9.92 -12.64 11.97
N SER A 448 10.96 -12.86 12.78
CA SER A 448 12.31 -12.35 12.54
C SER A 448 12.98 -13.03 11.33
N GLU A 449 12.80 -14.33 11.18
CA GLU A 449 13.31 -15.11 10.04
C GLU A 449 12.60 -14.74 8.73
N ALA A 450 11.28 -14.47 8.79
CA ALA A 450 10.53 -13.98 7.64
C ALA A 450 11.04 -12.61 7.16
N LYS A 451 11.44 -11.73 8.08
CA LYS A 451 12.07 -10.45 7.73
C LYS A 451 13.44 -10.62 7.08
N GLN A 452 14.23 -11.61 7.51
CA GLN A 452 15.50 -11.94 6.89
C GLN A 452 15.31 -12.56 5.49
N GLU A 453 14.26 -13.35 5.29
CA GLU A 453 13.94 -13.94 3.99
C GLU A 453 13.45 -12.86 2.99
N ILE A 454 12.71 -11.84 3.47
CA ILE A 454 12.34 -10.67 2.66
C ILE A 454 13.60 -9.92 2.22
N ALA A 455 14.58 -9.76 3.09
CA ALA A 455 15.86 -9.14 2.75
C ALA A 455 16.67 -9.99 1.75
N ARG A 456 16.60 -11.33 1.85
CA ARG A 456 17.22 -12.25 0.91
C ARG A 456 16.57 -12.23 -0.47
N LEU A 457 15.24 -12.13 -0.50
CA LEU A 457 14.46 -11.98 -1.73
C LEU A 457 14.69 -10.63 -2.41
N ALA A 458 14.91 -9.57 -1.63
CA ALA A 458 15.31 -8.27 -2.18
C ALA A 458 16.68 -8.33 -2.88
N TYR A 459 17.61 -9.13 -2.35
CA TYR A 459 18.93 -9.34 -2.96
C TYR A 459 18.91 -10.27 -4.19
N SER A 460 18.01 -11.26 -4.25
CA SER A 460 17.89 -12.14 -5.41
C SER A 460 17.53 -11.40 -6.71
N ARG A 461 17.06 -10.14 -6.59
CA ARG A 461 16.78 -9.24 -7.70
C ARG A 461 17.98 -8.38 -8.14
N LYS A 462 19.18 -8.66 -7.65
CA LYS A 462 20.40 -7.96 -8.08
C LYS A 462 20.58 -8.00 -9.62
N ASN A 463 20.09 -9.05 -10.27
CA ASN A 463 20.16 -9.19 -11.74
C ASN A 463 19.10 -8.37 -12.50
N GLU A 464 18.16 -7.74 -11.80
CA GLU A 464 17.14 -6.85 -12.37
C GLU A 464 17.55 -5.37 -12.31
N VAL A 465 18.68 -5.08 -11.67
CA VAL A 465 19.20 -3.72 -11.50
C VAL A 465 20.21 -3.45 -12.59
N ASP A 466 20.04 -2.33 -13.29
CA ASP A 466 21.03 -1.86 -14.28
C ASP A 466 22.37 -1.65 -13.57
N PRO A 467 23.44 -2.31 -14.00
CA PRO A 467 24.77 -2.15 -13.40
C PRO A 467 25.25 -0.71 -13.40
N TYR A 468 24.88 0.08 -14.41
CA TYR A 468 25.25 1.48 -14.53
C TYR A 468 24.60 2.34 -13.46
N ASP A 469 23.32 2.16 -13.21
CA ASP A 469 22.59 2.88 -12.16
C ASP A 469 23.12 2.52 -10.76
N TYR A 470 23.50 1.27 -10.56
CA TYR A 470 24.06 0.83 -9.30
C TYR A 470 25.50 1.36 -9.09
N GLU A 471 26.34 1.42 -10.12
CA GLU A 471 27.65 2.03 -10.03
C GLU A 471 27.55 3.55 -9.76
N GLN A 472 26.60 4.21 -10.38
CA GLN A 472 26.31 5.62 -10.11
C GLN A 472 25.88 5.83 -8.65
N PHE A 473 25.02 4.94 -8.13
CA PHE A 473 24.63 4.96 -6.72
C PHE A 473 25.85 4.81 -5.80
N LEU A 474 26.71 3.82 -6.03
CA LEU A 474 27.91 3.59 -5.22
C LEU A 474 28.87 4.79 -5.24
N SER A 475 29.03 5.40 -6.40
CA SER A 475 29.85 6.61 -6.53
C SER A 475 29.22 7.80 -5.79
N GLY A 476 27.88 7.94 -5.90
CA GLY A 476 27.10 8.97 -5.26
C GLY A 476 27.15 8.92 -3.74
N VAL A 477 27.12 7.72 -3.16
CA VAL A 477 27.23 7.51 -1.69
C VAL A 477 28.52 8.13 -1.12
N LYS A 478 29.61 8.10 -1.88
CA LYS A 478 30.90 8.71 -1.50
C LYS A 478 30.88 10.23 -1.52
N THR A 479 29.93 10.83 -2.23
CA THR A 479 29.79 12.29 -2.39
C THR A 479 28.82 12.93 -1.41
N LEU A 480 28.19 12.15 -0.55
CA LEU A 480 27.27 12.66 0.47
C LEU A 480 28.03 13.49 1.50
N THR A 481 27.51 14.68 1.80
CA THR A 481 28.00 15.48 2.93
C THR A 481 27.67 14.79 4.25
N GLN A 482 28.32 15.20 5.33
CA GLN A 482 28.13 14.60 6.66
C GLN A 482 26.65 14.59 7.10
N MET A 483 25.92 15.68 6.84
CA MET A 483 24.48 15.75 7.19
C MET A 483 23.63 14.88 6.28
N GLU A 484 23.89 14.87 4.98
CA GLU A 484 23.23 13.98 4.04
C GLU A 484 23.49 12.51 4.38
N ARG A 485 24.70 12.18 4.81
CA ARG A 485 25.05 10.83 5.27
C ARG A 485 24.24 10.43 6.51
N THR A 486 24.13 11.32 7.49
CA THR A 486 23.32 11.09 8.68
C THR A 486 21.84 10.83 8.33
N VAL A 487 21.26 11.65 7.46
CA VAL A 487 19.88 11.48 7.00
C VAL A 487 19.72 10.17 6.21
N PHE A 488 20.67 9.84 5.37
CA PHE A 488 20.71 8.59 4.60
C PHE A 488 20.74 7.36 5.52
N ASP A 489 21.60 7.35 6.53
CA ASP A 489 21.75 6.24 7.49
C ASP A 489 20.46 6.03 8.31
N HIS A 490 19.75 7.10 8.66
CA HIS A 490 18.44 7.01 9.31
C HIS A 490 17.37 6.39 8.39
N TYR A 491 17.38 6.69 7.10
CA TYR A 491 16.49 6.01 6.13
C TYR A 491 16.82 4.52 6.03
N LEU A 492 18.10 4.14 6.04
CA LEU A 492 18.53 2.73 6.07
C LEU A 492 18.07 2.01 7.35
N ALA A 493 18.01 2.74 8.46
CA ALA A 493 17.47 2.24 9.73
C ALA A 493 15.91 2.18 9.75
N GLY A 494 15.25 2.48 8.62
CA GLY A 494 13.80 2.43 8.50
C GLY A 494 13.06 3.60 9.15
N LYS A 495 13.74 4.69 9.45
CA LYS A 495 13.15 5.85 10.11
C LYS A 495 12.34 6.71 9.13
N SER A 496 11.17 7.13 9.56
CA SER A 496 10.35 8.09 8.83
C SER A 496 10.92 9.51 8.92
N VAL A 497 10.49 10.38 8.01
CA VAL A 497 10.90 11.80 8.02
C VAL A 497 10.65 12.46 9.38
N LYS A 498 9.53 12.15 10.04
CA LYS A 498 9.19 12.70 11.36
C LYS A 498 10.17 12.25 12.43
N GLU A 499 10.51 10.96 12.46
CA GLU A 499 11.50 10.43 13.40
C GLU A 499 12.89 11.02 13.14
N ILE A 500 13.27 11.24 11.89
CA ILE A 500 14.55 11.86 11.53
C ILE A 500 14.61 13.31 12.03
N VAL A 501 13.51 14.06 11.90
CA VAL A 501 13.38 15.42 12.46
C VAL A 501 13.67 15.43 13.96
N GLU A 502 13.09 14.49 14.69
CA GLU A 502 13.29 14.38 16.15
C GLU A 502 14.72 13.94 16.52
N LEU A 503 15.27 12.98 15.79
CA LEU A 503 16.59 12.41 16.06
C LEU A 503 17.73 13.36 15.71
N VAL A 504 17.58 14.12 14.63
CA VAL A 504 18.64 15.01 14.10
C VAL A 504 18.45 16.46 14.57
N GLY A 505 17.27 16.82 15.07
CA GLY A 505 16.98 18.15 15.61
C GLY A 505 16.87 19.25 14.54
N ILE A 506 16.50 18.91 13.31
CA ILE A 506 16.35 19.85 12.19
C ILE A 506 14.91 19.92 11.72
N LYS A 507 14.53 21.02 11.04
CA LYS A 507 13.16 21.19 10.52
C LYS A 507 12.84 20.18 9.42
N GLU A 508 11.58 19.79 9.28
CA GLU A 508 11.12 18.87 8.26
C GLU A 508 11.49 19.35 6.83
N SER A 509 11.36 20.65 6.57
CA SER A 509 11.77 21.26 5.31
C SER A 509 13.27 21.03 5.00
N THR A 510 14.10 21.04 6.03
CA THR A 510 15.55 20.79 5.92
C THR A 510 15.82 19.31 5.64
N VAL A 511 15.11 18.38 6.30
CA VAL A 511 15.21 16.94 5.99
C VAL A 511 14.79 16.68 4.54
N ARG A 512 13.70 17.28 4.09
CA ARG A 512 13.23 17.18 2.70
C ARG A 512 14.21 17.79 1.69
N PHE A 513 14.89 18.86 2.05
CA PHE A 513 15.96 19.44 1.25
C PHE A 513 17.15 18.47 1.12
N HIS A 514 17.62 17.90 2.24
CA HIS A 514 18.69 16.90 2.20
C HIS A 514 18.27 15.66 1.42
N ASN A 515 17.03 15.22 1.56
CA ASN A 515 16.52 14.08 0.81
C ASN A 515 16.59 14.30 -0.71
N ARG A 516 16.22 15.49 -1.18
CA ARG A 516 16.34 15.86 -2.60
C ARG A 516 17.78 15.79 -3.08
N ASN A 517 18.71 16.34 -2.28
CA ASN A 517 20.13 16.32 -2.60
C ASN A 517 20.68 14.89 -2.61
N ILE A 518 20.29 14.06 -1.62
CA ILE A 518 20.66 12.65 -1.57
C ILE A 518 20.17 11.94 -2.84
N TYR A 519 18.91 12.09 -3.22
CA TYR A 519 18.37 11.46 -4.43
C TYR A 519 19.11 11.89 -5.70
N SER A 520 19.38 13.18 -5.83
CA SER A 520 20.14 13.72 -6.95
C SER A 520 21.57 13.15 -7.03
N LYS A 521 22.25 13.05 -5.89
CA LYS A 521 23.64 12.55 -5.84
C LYS A 521 23.73 11.04 -6.06
N LEU A 522 22.74 10.31 -5.54
CA LEU A 522 22.70 8.86 -5.65
C LEU A 522 22.11 8.36 -6.98
N GLY A 523 21.59 9.26 -7.82
CA GLY A 523 20.93 8.88 -9.06
C GLY A 523 19.64 8.08 -8.85
N VAL A 524 18.96 8.26 -7.69
CA VAL A 524 17.73 7.54 -7.36
C VAL A 524 16.51 8.45 -7.39
N ASN A 525 15.38 7.91 -7.82
CA ASN A 525 14.15 8.67 -8.00
C ASN A 525 13.10 8.38 -6.92
N SER A 526 13.36 7.43 -6.01
CA SER A 526 12.44 7.06 -4.95
C SER A 526 13.17 6.49 -3.73
N LEU A 527 12.53 6.61 -2.55
CA LEU A 527 13.01 5.96 -1.33
C LEU A 527 13.11 4.43 -1.51
N LYS A 528 12.20 3.83 -2.27
CA LYS A 528 12.23 2.39 -2.55
C LYS A 528 13.48 2.00 -3.33
N GLN A 529 13.83 2.75 -4.37
CA GLN A 529 15.04 2.52 -5.16
C GLN A 529 16.30 2.73 -4.32
N LEU A 530 16.31 3.79 -3.49
CA LEU A 530 17.39 4.04 -2.53
C LEU A 530 17.61 2.87 -1.58
N LEU A 531 16.54 2.38 -0.94
CA LEU A 531 16.63 1.27 0.01
C LEU A 531 17.03 -0.05 -0.66
N MET A 532 16.58 -0.27 -1.90
CA MET A 532 16.97 -1.44 -2.68
C MET A 532 18.46 -1.43 -2.99
N PHE A 533 18.98 -0.33 -3.52
CA PHE A 533 20.41 -0.20 -3.84
C PHE A 533 21.29 -0.26 -2.59
N ALA A 534 20.84 0.35 -1.49
CA ALA A 534 21.53 0.30 -0.23
C ALA A 534 21.55 -1.11 0.39
N ALA A 535 20.48 -1.89 0.23
CA ALA A 535 20.44 -3.29 0.67
C ALA A 535 21.41 -4.17 -0.11
N ILE A 536 21.53 -3.93 -1.42
CA ILE A 536 22.52 -4.61 -2.27
C ILE A 536 23.94 -4.21 -1.85
N MET A 537 24.22 -2.93 -1.66
CA MET A 537 25.51 -2.38 -1.24
C MET A 537 25.97 -2.99 0.10
N LYS A 538 25.11 -3.00 1.11
CA LYS A 538 25.43 -3.54 2.44
C LYS A 538 25.83 -5.01 2.38
N ARG A 539 25.19 -5.78 1.56
CA ARG A 539 25.48 -7.21 1.41
C ARG A 539 26.70 -7.50 0.54
N ASP A 540 26.98 -6.62 -0.44
CA ASP A 540 28.24 -6.71 -1.18
C ASP A 540 29.43 -6.36 -0.28
N GLU A 541 29.28 -5.46 0.71
CA GLU A 541 30.26 -5.17 1.75
C GLU A 541 30.44 -6.35 2.72
N GLU A 542 29.35 -6.97 3.19
CA GLU A 542 29.38 -8.15 4.07
C GLU A 542 29.93 -9.41 3.37
N GLY A 543 29.75 -9.52 2.05
CA GLY A 543 30.28 -10.62 1.22
C GLY A 543 31.73 -10.45 0.77
N GLY A 544 32.30 -9.26 0.91
CA GLY A 544 33.68 -8.93 0.56
C GLY A 544 34.72 -9.34 1.61
N ASP A 545 34.32 -9.58 2.86
CA ASP A 545 35.20 -10.01 3.95
C ASP A 545 35.43 -11.52 4.04
N ILE A 546 34.91 -12.29 3.06
CA ILE A 546 35.14 -13.75 2.94
C ILE A 546 35.87 -14.05 1.63
N LYS A 547 37.08 -13.44 1.48
CA LYS A 547 38.11 -13.95 0.56
C LYS A 547 39.50 -13.72 1.15
#